data_fa4599184c02d999949327e81c4a9d2b
#
_entry.id   fa4599184c02d999949327e81c4a9d2b
#
_cell.length_a   1.000
_cell.length_b   1.000
_cell.length_c   1.000
_cell.angle_alpha   90.00
_cell.angle_beta   90.00
_cell.angle_gamma   90.00
#
_symmetry.space_group_name_H-M   'P 1'
#
loop_
_entity.id
_entity.type
_entity.pdbx_description
1 polymer ?
#
loop_
_entity_poly.entity_id
_entity_poly.type
_entity_poly.pdbx_seq_one_letter_code
_entity_poly.pdbx_strand_id
1 'polypeptide(L)'
;HCLEIGCGCGVGARIIRETFKPASIDALDIDLAMLLLARRKRRAWDLDCLRLLTGDAQKLPYRTESFDAVFNYGIVHHLEDWQSGIREVSRVLKKGGGFYFEEIYPPLYANPLFRYLLVHPTENRFHGPEFRDRLAQNGLHLLPGYKESRFRILGIAVKNT
;
A
#
# COMPACT_ATOMS: atom_id res chain seq x y z
N HIS A 1 -14.64 -4.49 -3.85
CA HIS A 1 -14.00 -3.23 -4.25
C HIS A 1 -12.67 -3.09 -3.53
N CYS A 2 -11.58 -3.02 -4.30
CA CYS A 2 -10.22 -2.95 -3.78
C CYS A 2 -9.59 -1.58 -4.05
N LEU A 3 -8.66 -1.19 -3.19
CA LEU A 3 -7.79 -0.03 -3.37
C LEU A 3 -6.33 -0.50 -3.41
N GLU A 4 -5.55 -0.01 -4.35
CA GLU A 4 -4.09 -0.06 -4.32
C GLU A 4 -3.56 1.35 -4.05
N ILE A 5 -2.75 1.51 -3.01
CA ILE A 5 -2.04 2.76 -2.70
C ILE A 5 -0.61 2.69 -3.22
N GLY A 6 -0.16 3.77 -3.90
CA GLY A 6 1.14 3.83 -4.55
C GLY A 6 1.27 2.83 -5.71
N CYS A 7 0.32 2.87 -6.65
CA CYS A 7 0.24 1.85 -7.69
C CYS A 7 1.36 1.94 -8.75
N GLY A 8 2.14 3.02 -8.76
CA GLY A 8 3.18 3.23 -9.75
C GLY A 8 2.66 3.04 -11.17
N CYS A 9 3.34 2.20 -11.94
CA CYS A 9 2.93 1.91 -13.33
C CYS A 9 1.89 0.78 -13.46
N GLY A 10 1.20 0.40 -12.37
CA GLY A 10 0.03 -0.48 -12.38
C GLY A 10 0.31 -1.98 -12.39
N VAL A 11 1.53 -2.41 -12.05
CA VAL A 11 1.87 -3.85 -11.98
C VAL A 11 1.11 -4.54 -10.85
N GLY A 12 1.02 -3.88 -9.68
CA GLY A 12 0.27 -4.40 -8.53
C GLY A 12 -1.21 -4.58 -8.84
N ALA A 13 -1.84 -3.61 -9.51
CA ALA A 13 -3.24 -3.71 -9.94
C ALA A 13 -3.48 -4.95 -10.83
N ARG A 14 -2.53 -5.28 -11.71
CA ARG A 14 -2.59 -6.50 -12.51
C ARG A 14 -2.53 -7.76 -11.63
N ILE A 15 -1.60 -7.82 -10.68
CA ILE A 15 -1.48 -8.94 -9.73
C ILE A 15 -2.79 -9.10 -8.94
N ILE A 16 -3.36 -8.00 -8.43
CA ILE A 16 -4.63 -7.99 -7.70
C ILE A 16 -5.74 -8.58 -8.59
N ARG A 17 -5.84 -8.13 -9.85
CA ARG A 17 -6.85 -8.59 -10.80
C ARG A 17 -6.73 -10.09 -11.09
N GLU A 18 -5.52 -10.57 -11.35
CA GLU A 18 -5.26 -11.97 -11.68
C GLU A 18 -5.48 -12.91 -10.48
N THR A 19 -5.10 -12.45 -9.27
CA THR A 19 -5.14 -13.28 -8.04
C THR A 19 -6.51 -13.28 -7.37
N PHE A 20 -7.10 -12.11 -7.18
CA PHE A 20 -8.31 -11.93 -6.36
C PHE A 20 -9.59 -11.75 -7.18
N LYS A 21 -9.46 -11.40 -8.46
CA LYS A 21 -10.57 -11.18 -9.40
C LYS A 21 -11.65 -10.24 -8.85
N PRO A 22 -11.30 -9.07 -8.28
CA PRO A 22 -12.27 -8.16 -7.71
C PRO A 22 -13.18 -7.57 -8.78
N ALA A 23 -14.37 -7.11 -8.36
CA ALA A 23 -15.30 -6.41 -9.26
C ALA A 23 -14.76 -5.07 -9.73
N SER A 24 -13.98 -4.37 -8.88
CA SER A 24 -13.34 -3.10 -9.23
C SER A 24 -12.08 -2.86 -8.40
N ILE A 25 -11.12 -2.14 -9.01
CA ILE A 25 -9.86 -1.73 -8.38
C ILE A 25 -9.73 -0.22 -8.58
N ASP A 26 -9.60 0.53 -7.49
CA ASP A 26 -9.07 1.88 -7.53
C ASP A 26 -7.57 1.80 -7.28
N ALA A 27 -6.77 2.43 -8.12
CA ALA A 27 -5.32 2.47 -7.97
C ALA A 27 -4.86 3.93 -7.94
N LEU A 28 -4.26 4.30 -6.82
CA LEU A 28 -3.91 5.67 -6.50
C LEU A 28 -2.38 5.83 -6.46
N ASP A 29 -1.91 6.91 -7.06
CA ASP A 29 -0.50 7.32 -6.96
C ASP A 29 -0.40 8.84 -6.92
N ILE A 30 0.63 9.37 -6.27
CA ILE A 30 0.90 10.80 -6.25
C ILE A 30 1.61 11.26 -7.55
N ASP A 31 2.32 10.35 -8.21
CA ASP A 31 3.08 10.63 -9.43
C ASP A 31 2.22 10.45 -10.68
N LEU A 32 1.85 11.57 -11.30
CA LEU A 32 1.09 11.57 -12.54
C LEU A 32 1.82 10.87 -13.69
N ALA A 33 3.16 10.91 -13.75
CA ALA A 33 3.91 10.23 -14.79
C ALA A 33 3.76 8.70 -14.69
N MET A 34 3.77 8.16 -13.48
CA MET A 34 3.49 6.75 -13.23
C MET A 34 2.07 6.37 -13.63
N LEU A 35 1.08 7.19 -13.31
CA LEU A 35 -0.32 6.95 -13.71
C LEU A 35 -0.52 6.98 -15.23
N LEU A 36 0.20 7.82 -15.95
CA LEU A 36 0.18 7.83 -17.42
C LEU A 36 0.75 6.53 -18.00
N LEU A 37 1.80 5.97 -17.40
CA LEU A 37 2.32 4.65 -17.75
C LEU A 37 1.31 3.54 -17.42
N ALA A 38 0.73 3.57 -16.23
CA ALA A 38 -0.31 2.63 -15.81
C ALA A 38 -1.51 2.64 -16.77
N ARG A 39 -1.95 3.82 -17.20
CA ARG A 39 -3.04 4.00 -18.18
C ARG A 39 -2.74 3.32 -19.52
N ARG A 40 -1.50 3.38 -20.01
CA ARG A 40 -1.08 2.68 -21.23
C ARG A 40 -1.13 1.16 -21.04
N LYS A 41 -0.59 0.67 -19.92
CA LYS A 41 -0.58 -0.75 -19.57
C LYS A 41 -1.97 -1.31 -19.30
N ARG A 42 -2.87 -0.53 -18.66
CA ARG A 42 -4.26 -0.91 -18.44
C ARG A 42 -4.93 -1.44 -19.69
N ARG A 43 -4.77 -0.72 -20.81
CA ARG A 43 -5.33 -1.12 -22.11
C ARG A 43 -4.69 -2.42 -22.64
N ALA A 44 -3.37 -2.52 -22.54
CA ALA A 44 -2.63 -3.70 -22.99
C ALA A 44 -2.93 -4.96 -22.19
N TRP A 45 -3.35 -4.81 -20.91
CA TRP A 45 -3.65 -5.91 -20.00
C TRP A 45 -5.15 -6.19 -19.80
N ASP A 46 -6.02 -5.49 -20.56
CA ASP A 46 -7.49 -5.62 -20.47
C ASP A 46 -8.02 -5.49 -19.03
N LEU A 47 -7.57 -4.43 -18.33
CA LEU A 47 -7.94 -4.14 -16.96
C LEU A 47 -9.12 -3.15 -16.89
N ASP A 48 -10.29 -3.54 -17.42
CA ASP A 48 -11.47 -2.66 -17.44
C ASP A 48 -11.99 -2.31 -16.04
N CYS A 49 -11.78 -3.20 -15.07
CA CYS A 49 -12.14 -2.97 -13.67
C CYS A 49 -11.24 -1.95 -12.95
N LEU A 50 -10.15 -1.46 -13.60
CA LEU A 50 -9.18 -0.56 -12.99
C LEU A 50 -9.54 0.91 -13.21
N ARG A 51 -9.63 1.67 -12.12
CA ARG A 51 -9.69 3.14 -12.11
C ARG A 51 -8.39 3.71 -11.57
N LEU A 52 -7.81 4.67 -12.28
CA LEU A 52 -6.56 5.33 -11.89
C LEU A 52 -6.87 6.72 -11.34
N LEU A 53 -6.32 7.05 -10.18
CA LEU A 53 -6.52 8.34 -9.52
C LEU A 53 -5.18 8.92 -9.05
N THR A 54 -5.03 10.24 -9.21
CA THR A 54 -3.94 10.97 -8.56
C THR A 54 -4.36 11.30 -7.12
N GLY A 55 -3.51 11.00 -6.13
CA GLY A 55 -3.79 11.30 -4.74
C GLY A 55 -2.67 10.92 -3.80
N ASP A 56 -2.76 11.44 -2.58
CA ASP A 56 -1.82 11.18 -1.49
C ASP A 56 -2.38 10.08 -0.58
N ALA A 57 -1.58 9.03 -0.33
CA ALA A 57 -1.94 7.96 0.58
C ALA A 57 -2.06 8.41 2.05
N GLN A 58 -1.49 9.57 2.40
CA GLN A 58 -1.62 10.18 3.72
C GLN A 58 -2.97 10.90 3.91
N LYS A 59 -3.72 11.14 2.80
CA LYS A 59 -5.04 11.78 2.80
C LYS A 59 -5.88 11.23 1.65
N LEU A 60 -6.39 10.03 1.83
CA LEU A 60 -7.13 9.31 0.79
C LEU A 60 -8.46 10.00 0.44
N PRO A 61 -8.75 10.26 -0.85
CA PRO A 61 -9.96 10.97 -1.29
C PRO A 61 -11.21 10.08 -1.30
N TYR A 62 -11.35 9.23 -0.28
CA TYR A 62 -12.45 8.27 -0.16
C TYR A 62 -13.18 8.42 1.15
N ARG A 63 -14.43 7.99 1.18
CA ARG A 63 -15.24 7.91 2.40
C ARG A 63 -14.72 6.79 3.30
N THR A 64 -15.04 6.90 4.59
CA THR A 64 -14.84 5.81 5.55
C THR A 64 -15.57 4.55 5.07
N GLU A 65 -14.95 3.38 5.29
CA GLU A 65 -15.53 2.06 5.01
C GLU A 65 -15.97 1.87 3.53
N SER A 66 -15.12 2.29 2.60
CA SER A 66 -15.37 2.20 1.16
C SER A 66 -14.86 0.92 0.50
N PHE A 67 -13.84 0.27 1.09
CA PHE A 67 -13.13 -0.84 0.44
C PHE A 67 -13.17 -2.13 1.25
N ASP A 68 -13.31 -3.24 0.54
CA ASP A 68 -13.23 -4.59 1.11
C ASP A 68 -11.77 -5.00 1.34
N ALA A 69 -10.85 -4.49 0.53
CA ALA A 69 -9.41 -4.70 0.68
C ALA A 69 -8.60 -3.48 0.24
N VAL A 70 -7.47 -3.24 0.93
CA VAL A 70 -6.44 -2.28 0.54
C VAL A 70 -5.13 -3.02 0.34
N PHE A 71 -4.43 -2.70 -0.74
CA PHE A 71 -3.14 -3.29 -1.11
C PHE A 71 -2.04 -2.23 -1.08
N ASN A 72 -0.90 -2.63 -0.57
CA ASN A 72 0.32 -1.83 -0.50
C ASN A 72 1.53 -2.69 -0.88
N TYR A 73 2.20 -2.32 -1.95
CA TYR A 73 3.42 -2.96 -2.41
C TYR A 73 4.63 -2.04 -2.23
N GLY A 74 4.95 -1.75 -0.95
CA GLY A 74 6.17 -1.04 -0.58
C GLY A 74 6.11 0.47 -0.81
N ILE A 75 5.01 1.15 -0.46
CA ILE A 75 4.97 2.62 -0.55
C ILE A 75 4.91 3.34 0.80
N VAL A 76 4.52 2.63 1.87
CA VAL A 76 4.34 3.29 3.17
C VAL A 76 5.66 3.83 3.70
N HIS A 77 6.78 3.16 3.44
CA HIS A 77 8.12 3.66 3.82
C HIS A 77 8.58 4.88 3.02
N HIS A 78 7.89 5.29 1.95
CA HIS A 78 8.12 6.53 1.21
C HIS A 78 7.31 7.71 1.75
N LEU A 79 6.29 7.46 2.58
CA LEU A 79 5.46 8.51 3.12
C LEU A 79 6.21 9.33 4.18
N GLU A 80 6.09 10.65 4.13
CA GLU A 80 6.65 11.54 5.16
C GLU A 80 5.99 11.30 6.52
N ASP A 81 4.66 11.18 6.55
CA ASP A 81 3.87 10.75 7.71
C ASP A 81 3.22 9.38 7.42
N TRP A 82 4.03 8.32 7.50
CA TRP A 82 3.55 6.97 7.27
C TRP A 82 2.47 6.55 8.28
N GLN A 83 2.47 7.15 9.48
CA GLN A 83 1.47 6.91 10.51
C GLN A 83 0.08 7.38 10.03
N SER A 84 0.02 8.52 9.34
CA SER A 84 -1.21 8.99 8.69
C SER A 84 -1.65 8.06 7.57
N GLY A 85 -0.73 7.53 6.78
CA GLY A 85 -1.03 6.52 5.76
C GLY A 85 -1.74 5.30 6.34
N ILE A 86 -1.22 4.72 7.44
CA ILE A 86 -1.86 3.58 8.11
C ILE A 86 -3.23 3.94 8.69
N ARG A 87 -3.39 5.15 9.25
CA ARG A 87 -4.69 5.63 9.75
C ARG A 87 -5.71 5.74 8.62
N GLU A 88 -5.32 6.27 7.46
CA GLU A 88 -6.17 6.38 6.28
C GLU A 88 -6.55 5.01 5.70
N VAL A 89 -5.60 4.07 5.63
CA VAL A 89 -5.88 2.67 5.26
C VAL A 89 -6.96 2.08 6.17
N SER A 90 -6.79 2.21 7.48
CA SER A 90 -7.81 1.73 8.42
C SER A 90 -9.15 2.44 8.23
N ARG A 91 -9.15 3.76 8.03
CA ARG A 91 -10.39 4.53 7.85
C ARG A 91 -11.18 4.06 6.64
N VAL A 92 -10.52 3.86 5.51
CA VAL A 92 -11.21 3.51 4.24
C VAL A 92 -11.59 2.04 4.14
N LEU A 93 -10.96 1.14 4.90
CA LEU A 93 -11.36 -0.25 5.00
C LEU A 93 -12.70 -0.38 5.69
N LYS A 94 -13.55 -1.26 5.16
CA LYS A 94 -14.75 -1.73 5.85
C LYS A 94 -14.35 -2.58 7.07
N LYS A 95 -15.25 -2.72 8.02
CA LYS A 95 -15.11 -3.69 9.11
C LYS A 95 -14.94 -5.09 8.55
N GLY A 96 -13.97 -5.84 9.05
CA GLY A 96 -13.58 -7.14 8.52
C GLY A 96 -12.79 -7.09 7.20
N GLY A 97 -12.56 -5.89 6.63
CA GLY A 97 -11.77 -5.71 5.43
C GLY A 97 -10.27 -5.95 5.65
N GLY A 98 -9.57 -6.39 4.60
CA GLY A 98 -8.17 -6.80 4.66
C GLY A 98 -7.19 -5.74 4.15
N PHE A 99 -6.12 -5.51 4.91
CA PHE A 99 -4.94 -4.76 4.46
C PHE A 99 -3.84 -5.74 4.08
N TYR A 100 -3.53 -5.84 2.80
CA TYR A 100 -2.47 -6.68 2.22
C TYR A 100 -1.24 -5.82 1.99
N PHE A 101 -0.11 -6.17 2.59
CA PHE A 101 1.05 -5.32 2.53
C PHE A 101 2.37 -6.08 2.41
N GLU A 102 3.31 -5.47 1.72
CA GLU A 102 4.74 -5.73 1.77
C GLU A 102 5.45 -4.38 2.04
N GLU A 103 6.36 -4.37 3.01
CA GLU A 103 7.17 -3.20 3.35
C GLU A 103 8.62 -3.57 3.58
N ILE A 104 9.50 -2.63 3.25
CA ILE A 104 10.93 -2.76 3.50
C ILE A 104 11.38 -1.84 4.63
N TYR A 105 12.41 -2.26 5.34
CA TYR A 105 12.99 -1.55 6.48
C TYR A 105 14.28 -0.83 6.13
N PRO A 106 14.66 0.21 6.90
CA PRO A 106 15.86 1.00 6.68
C PRO A 106 17.15 0.19 6.44
N PRO A 107 17.42 -0.94 7.11
CA PRO A 107 18.64 -1.70 6.85
C PRO A 107 18.80 -2.19 5.41
N LEU A 108 17.71 -2.29 4.64
CA LEU A 108 17.78 -2.67 3.23
C LEU A 108 18.19 -1.48 2.34
N TYR A 109 17.55 -0.32 2.50
CA TYR A 109 17.72 0.82 1.59
C TYR A 109 18.64 1.94 2.12
N ALA A 110 18.92 1.99 3.43
CA ALA A 110 19.84 2.95 4.02
C ALA A 110 21.33 2.54 3.92
N ASN A 111 21.63 1.40 3.29
CA ASN A 111 22.99 0.98 3.00
C ASN A 111 23.66 2.02 2.07
N PRO A 112 24.94 2.41 2.32
CA PRO A 112 25.64 3.40 1.51
C PRO A 112 25.61 3.14 0.01
N LEU A 113 25.60 1.88 -0.42
CA LEU A 113 25.53 1.50 -1.83
C LEU A 113 24.17 1.80 -2.46
N PHE A 114 23.08 1.57 -1.74
CA PHE A 114 21.70 1.80 -2.23
C PHE A 114 21.23 3.24 -2.02
N ARG A 115 21.82 3.98 -1.08
CA ARG A 115 21.46 5.38 -0.80
C ARG A 115 21.64 6.30 -2.00
N TYR A 116 22.57 5.99 -2.91
CA TYR A 116 22.79 6.75 -4.15
C TYR A 116 21.85 6.34 -5.30
N LEU A 117 21.26 5.15 -5.24
CA LEU A 117 20.41 4.60 -6.28
C LEU A 117 18.91 4.80 -6.00
N LEU A 118 18.52 4.98 -4.75
CA LEU A 118 17.14 5.05 -4.33
C LEU A 118 16.90 6.29 -3.47
N VAL A 119 16.06 7.19 -3.98
CA VAL A 119 15.60 8.36 -3.21
C VAL A 119 14.55 7.88 -2.21
N HIS A 120 14.94 7.82 -0.92
CA HIS A 120 14.04 7.46 0.18
C HIS A 120 14.05 8.57 1.23
N PRO A 121 12.93 8.80 1.95
CA PRO A 121 12.92 9.69 3.11
C PRO A 121 14.01 9.30 4.11
N THR A 122 14.69 10.28 4.68
CA THR A 122 15.75 10.07 5.68
C THR A 122 15.24 10.11 7.11
N GLU A 123 14.07 10.67 7.32
CA GLU A 123 13.43 10.89 8.62
C GLU A 123 12.13 10.08 8.74
N ASN A 124 11.60 9.97 9.96
CA ASN A 124 10.34 9.30 10.28
C ASN A 124 10.23 7.88 9.69
N ARG A 125 11.27 7.09 9.84
CA ARG A 125 11.33 5.70 9.37
C ARG A 125 10.82 4.75 10.45
N PHE A 126 10.35 3.58 10.04
CA PHE A 126 9.90 2.54 10.95
C PHE A 126 10.67 1.22 10.79
N HIS A 127 10.65 0.43 11.84
CA HIS A 127 11.03 -0.97 11.88
C HIS A 127 9.82 -1.82 12.23
N GLY A 128 9.99 -3.14 12.28
CA GLY A 128 8.91 -4.08 12.49
C GLY A 128 8.03 -3.83 13.71
N PRO A 129 8.60 -3.64 14.92
CA PRO A 129 7.80 -3.38 16.12
C PRO A 129 6.90 -2.14 15.96
N GLU A 130 7.47 -1.02 15.51
CA GLU A 130 6.74 0.25 15.36
C GLU A 130 5.62 0.13 14.32
N PHE A 131 5.88 -0.60 13.22
CA PHE A 131 4.87 -0.82 12.17
C PHE A 131 3.71 -1.69 12.71
N ARG A 132 4.02 -2.79 13.40
CA ARG A 132 2.99 -3.65 14.01
C ARG A 132 2.17 -2.92 15.08
N ASP A 133 2.83 -2.14 15.93
CA ASP A 133 2.16 -1.34 16.96
C ASP A 133 1.22 -0.31 16.31
N ARG A 134 1.64 0.32 15.21
CA ARG A 134 0.81 1.26 14.48
C ARG A 134 -0.40 0.58 13.84
N LEU A 135 -0.24 -0.62 13.25
CA LEU A 135 -1.38 -1.41 12.78
C LEU A 135 -2.39 -1.65 13.91
N ALA A 136 -1.92 -2.17 15.04
CA ALA A 136 -2.77 -2.46 16.21
C ALA A 136 -3.49 -1.22 16.75
N GLN A 137 -2.78 -0.08 16.89
CA GLN A 137 -3.36 1.20 17.34
C GLN A 137 -4.48 1.71 16.43
N ASN A 138 -4.46 1.32 15.15
CA ASN A 138 -5.50 1.67 14.19
C ASN A 138 -6.54 0.56 13.97
N GLY A 139 -6.61 -0.43 14.88
CA GLY A 139 -7.58 -1.51 14.80
C GLY A 139 -7.36 -2.49 13.65
N LEU A 140 -6.13 -2.58 13.15
CA LEU A 140 -5.71 -3.53 12.13
C LEU A 140 -4.98 -4.71 12.80
N HIS A 141 -5.65 -5.85 12.90
CA HIS A 141 -5.08 -7.07 13.48
C HIS A 141 -4.25 -7.83 12.46
N LEU A 142 -2.96 -7.93 12.72
CA LEU A 142 -2.04 -8.72 11.92
C LEU A 142 -2.36 -10.21 12.04
N LEU A 143 -2.67 -10.86 10.92
CA LEU A 143 -3.00 -12.28 10.91
C LEU A 143 -1.74 -13.15 11.10
N PRO A 144 -1.88 -14.33 11.75
CA PRO A 144 -0.81 -15.32 11.83
C PRO A 144 -0.32 -15.72 10.43
N GLY A 145 0.97 -16.05 10.31
CA GLY A 145 1.59 -16.45 9.04
C GLY A 145 2.23 -15.31 8.26
N TYR A 146 2.20 -14.06 8.78
CA TYR A 146 3.02 -13.01 8.21
C TYR A 146 4.50 -13.39 8.24
N LYS A 147 5.26 -12.85 7.28
CA LYS A 147 6.71 -13.08 7.21
C LYS A 147 7.44 -11.79 7.53
N GLU A 148 8.40 -11.87 8.44
CA GLU A 148 9.21 -10.74 8.85
C GLU A 148 10.69 -11.13 8.94
N SER A 149 11.56 -10.20 8.56
CA SER A 149 13.00 -10.29 8.70
C SER A 149 13.57 -8.93 9.12
N ARG A 150 14.88 -8.83 9.32
CA ARG A 150 15.53 -7.53 9.58
C ARG A 150 15.38 -6.53 8.43
N PHE A 151 14.94 -6.97 7.24
CA PHE A 151 14.91 -6.16 6.02
C PHE A 151 13.50 -5.83 5.54
N ARG A 152 12.50 -6.63 5.88
CA ARG A 152 11.14 -6.48 5.35
C ARG A 152 10.10 -7.18 6.20
N ILE A 153 8.85 -6.76 6.02
CA ILE A 153 7.65 -7.44 6.50
C ILE A 153 6.66 -7.59 5.34
N LEU A 154 5.98 -8.72 5.29
CA LEU A 154 4.81 -8.90 4.43
C LEU A 154 3.73 -9.67 5.19
N GLY A 155 2.48 -9.30 4.98
CA GLY A 155 1.39 -9.90 5.72
C GLY A 155 0.02 -9.35 5.34
N ILE A 156 -0.96 -9.81 6.09
CA ILE A 156 -2.34 -9.36 6.00
C ILE A 156 -2.75 -8.91 7.40
N ALA A 157 -3.34 -7.73 7.49
CA ALA A 157 -4.01 -7.28 8.70
C ALA A 157 -5.50 -7.06 8.40
N VAL A 158 -6.36 -7.40 9.35
CA VAL A 158 -7.82 -7.28 9.20
C VAL A 158 -8.33 -6.19 10.15
N LYS A 159 -9.19 -5.31 9.62
CA LYS A 159 -9.85 -4.28 10.44
C LYS A 159 -10.87 -4.92 11.37
N ASN A 160 -10.85 -4.49 12.63
CA ASN A 160 -11.82 -4.92 13.65
C ASN A 160 -13.26 -4.71 13.18
N THR A 161 -14.14 -5.61 13.62
CA THR A 161 -15.60 -5.55 13.39
C THR A 161 -16.27 -4.43 14.18
#